data_d27568327973ec3238eca83e3b748647
#
_entry.id   d27568327973ec3238eca83e3b748647
#
_cell.length_a   1.000
_cell.length_b   1.000
_cell.length_c   1.000
_cell.angle_alpha   90.00
_cell.angle_beta   90.00
_cell.angle_gamma   90.00
#
_symmetry.space_group_name_H-M   'P 1'
#
loop_
_entity.id
_entity.type
_entity.pdbx_description
1 polymer ?
#
loop_
_entity_poly.entity_id
_entity_poly.type
_entity_poly.pdbx_seq_one_letter_code
_entity_poly.pdbx_strand_id
1 'polypeptide(L)'
;MRPIINLVVLALLATPLTAQDLPSRKAPSVTLSPPGIPEVIRGRATGVVLRFHIGSGFHINSNKPAAEYLIPTTLKLDVPTDIVVGKITYPPGEQMSFAFAPEEKLSVYSGEFDLTVQVRPLSNVLPSKYQIRGRLRYQACDNAACYPPKQLPVEFEVKVTKGPPPVRKNPAQSPHAHT
;
A
#
# COMPACT_ATOMS: atom_id res chain seq x y z
N MET A 1 51.74 35.02 -65.14
CA MET A 1 50.41 34.44 -65.04
C MET A 1 50.33 33.67 -63.71
N ARG A 2 49.61 34.19 -62.71
CA ARG A 2 49.43 33.54 -61.40
C ARG A 2 48.00 33.12 -61.31
N PRO A 3 47.67 31.86 -61.00
CA PRO A 3 46.27 31.47 -60.79
C PRO A 3 45.80 31.87 -59.36
N ILE A 4 44.71 32.53 -59.30
CA ILE A 4 43.97 32.88 -58.07
C ILE A 4 43.19 31.66 -57.66
N ILE A 5 43.55 31.05 -56.53
CA ILE A 5 42.76 29.93 -55.91
C ILE A 5 41.67 30.57 -55.05
N ASN A 6 40.42 30.45 -55.50
CA ASN A 6 39.25 30.82 -54.70
C ASN A 6 38.99 29.76 -53.63
N LEU A 7 39.24 30.14 -52.37
CA LEU A 7 38.91 29.32 -51.22
C LEU A 7 37.41 29.53 -50.85
N VAL A 8 36.57 28.60 -51.21
CA VAL A 8 35.15 28.58 -50.79
C VAL A 8 35.08 28.04 -49.36
N VAL A 9 34.87 28.93 -48.40
CA VAL A 9 34.63 28.54 -46.98
C VAL A 9 33.17 28.11 -46.86
N LEU A 10 32.94 26.80 -46.74
CA LEU A 10 31.64 26.23 -46.46
C LEU A 10 31.33 26.36 -44.96
N ALA A 11 30.54 27.37 -44.56
CA ALA A 11 30.10 27.55 -43.19
C ALA A 11 29.01 26.52 -42.87
N LEU A 12 29.35 25.47 -42.08
CA LEU A 12 28.37 24.54 -41.49
C LEU A 12 27.58 25.29 -40.39
N LEU A 13 26.35 25.61 -40.67
CA LEU A 13 25.36 26.08 -39.68
C LEU A 13 24.95 24.91 -38.78
N ALA A 14 25.57 24.79 -37.62
CA ALA A 14 25.15 23.88 -36.56
C ALA A 14 23.84 24.42 -35.96
N THR A 15 22.69 23.85 -36.33
CA THR A 15 21.39 24.11 -35.67
C THR A 15 21.41 23.45 -34.30
N PRO A 16 21.14 24.18 -33.19
CA PRO A 16 21.02 23.55 -31.89
C PRO A 16 19.77 22.66 -31.92
N LEU A 17 19.95 21.35 -31.66
CA LEU A 17 18.86 20.42 -31.36
C LEU A 17 18.24 20.85 -30.01
N THR A 18 17.13 21.56 -30.00
CA THR A 18 16.35 21.77 -28.78
C THR A 18 15.79 20.41 -28.38
N ALA A 19 16.34 19.82 -27.31
CA ALA A 19 15.72 18.68 -26.65
C ALA A 19 14.31 19.14 -26.21
N GLN A 20 13.29 18.60 -26.87
CA GLN A 20 11.90 18.80 -26.46
C GLN A 20 11.75 18.04 -25.15
N ASP A 21 11.53 18.74 -24.03
CA ASP A 21 11.09 18.16 -22.78
C ASP A 21 9.74 17.48 -23.03
N LEU A 22 9.79 16.18 -23.30
CA LEU A 22 8.59 15.37 -23.32
C LEU A 22 7.99 15.45 -21.91
N PRO A 23 6.67 15.75 -21.79
CA PRO A 23 6.02 15.80 -20.49
C PRO A 23 6.29 14.50 -19.77
N SER A 24 6.98 14.58 -18.64
CA SER A 24 7.32 13.42 -17.80
C SER A 24 6.01 12.75 -17.39
N ARG A 25 5.69 11.62 -18.01
CA ARG A 25 4.49 10.86 -17.69
C ARG A 25 4.57 10.47 -16.22
N LYS A 26 3.65 10.99 -15.40
CA LYS A 26 3.61 10.72 -13.96
C LYS A 26 3.60 9.20 -13.75
N ALA A 27 4.60 8.69 -13.04
CA ALA A 27 4.66 7.26 -12.76
C ALA A 27 3.61 6.88 -11.71
N PRO A 28 2.96 5.71 -11.84
CA PRO A 28 2.01 5.24 -10.84
C PRO A 28 2.70 5.05 -9.50
N SER A 29 2.12 5.62 -8.44
CA SER A 29 2.62 5.56 -7.08
C SER A 29 1.53 5.14 -6.10
N VAL A 30 1.90 4.26 -5.18
CA VAL A 30 1.12 3.97 -3.97
C VAL A 30 2.03 4.24 -2.79
N THR A 31 1.54 4.91 -1.78
CA THR A 31 2.29 5.23 -0.56
C THR A 31 1.52 4.78 0.67
N LEU A 32 2.23 4.41 1.73
CA LEU A 32 1.66 4.18 3.06
C LEU A 32 1.70 5.50 3.82
N SER A 33 0.54 5.98 4.31
CA SER A 33 0.50 7.09 5.26
C SER A 33 1.19 6.64 6.55
N PRO A 34 2.03 7.48 7.17
CA PRO A 34 2.71 7.10 8.41
C PRO A 34 1.67 6.67 9.46
N PRO A 35 1.58 5.39 9.82
CA PRO A 35 0.67 4.97 10.87
C PRO A 35 1.17 5.50 12.21
N GLY A 36 0.27 5.88 13.11
CA GLY A 36 0.61 6.06 14.51
C GLY A 36 1.15 4.75 15.10
N ILE A 37 1.56 4.76 16.35
CA ILE A 37 1.98 3.54 17.08
C ILE A 37 0.78 3.00 17.86
N PRO A 38 -0.03 2.08 17.30
CA PRO A 38 -1.20 1.55 17.99
C PRO A 38 -0.79 0.70 19.19
N GLU A 39 -1.53 0.84 20.30
CA GLU A 39 -1.39 -0.04 21.44
C GLU A 39 -2.13 -1.36 21.17
N VAL A 40 -1.44 -2.47 21.41
CA VAL A 40 -1.97 -3.83 21.28
C VAL A 40 -1.78 -4.58 22.59
N ILE A 41 -2.83 -5.24 23.06
CA ILE A 41 -2.78 -5.95 24.33
C ILE A 41 -2.31 -7.39 24.08
N ARG A 42 -1.31 -7.85 24.83
CA ARG A 42 -0.81 -9.22 24.74
C ARG A 42 -1.94 -10.25 24.96
N GLY A 43 -1.91 -11.33 24.20
CA GLY A 43 -2.93 -12.38 24.21
C GLY A 43 -4.26 -12.00 23.53
N ARG A 44 -4.45 -10.74 23.08
CA ARG A 44 -5.69 -10.25 22.47
C ARG A 44 -5.44 -9.79 21.03
N ALA A 45 -6.37 -10.11 20.14
CA ALA A 45 -6.35 -9.60 18.77
C ALA A 45 -6.83 -8.14 18.77
N THR A 46 -6.07 -7.26 18.09
CA THR A 46 -6.36 -5.84 17.92
C THR A 46 -6.28 -5.50 16.43
N GLY A 47 -7.27 -4.78 15.92
CA GLY A 47 -7.26 -4.27 14.54
C GLY A 47 -6.31 -3.07 14.43
N VAL A 48 -5.31 -3.18 13.55
CA VAL A 48 -4.40 -2.08 13.19
C VAL A 48 -4.75 -1.63 11.79
N VAL A 49 -5.03 -0.34 11.64
CA VAL A 49 -5.41 0.26 10.34
C VAL A 49 -4.17 0.80 9.66
N LEU A 50 -3.96 0.37 8.42
CA LEU A 50 -2.91 0.86 7.52
C LEU A 50 -3.59 1.60 6.38
N ARG A 51 -3.34 2.92 6.27
CA ARG A 51 -3.92 3.78 5.23
C ARG A 51 -2.94 3.94 4.09
N PHE A 52 -3.42 3.67 2.88
CA PHE A 52 -2.66 3.81 1.64
C PHE A 52 -3.25 4.92 0.79
N HIS A 53 -2.38 5.61 0.06
CA HIS A 53 -2.76 6.64 -0.90
C HIS A 53 -2.28 6.26 -2.29
N ILE A 54 -3.17 6.35 -3.28
CA ILE A 54 -2.89 6.11 -4.69
C ILE A 54 -2.77 7.46 -5.38
N GLY A 55 -1.70 7.66 -6.15
CA GLY A 55 -1.48 8.89 -6.89
C GLY A 55 -2.64 9.24 -7.83
N SER A 56 -2.96 10.52 -7.94
CA SER A 56 -4.07 11.01 -8.78
C SER A 56 -3.94 10.57 -10.24
N GLY A 57 -5.05 10.15 -10.85
CA GLY A 57 -5.11 9.62 -12.22
C GLY A 57 -4.78 8.13 -12.33
N PHE A 58 -4.49 7.46 -11.20
CA PHE A 58 -4.25 6.03 -11.14
C PHE A 58 -5.28 5.34 -10.25
N HIS A 59 -5.45 4.06 -10.51
CA HIS A 59 -6.15 3.09 -9.66
C HIS A 59 -5.31 1.82 -9.57
N ILE A 60 -5.60 0.97 -8.60
CA ILE A 60 -5.00 -0.36 -8.49
C ILE A 60 -6.11 -1.40 -8.45
N ASN A 61 -5.85 -2.61 -8.95
CA ASN A 61 -6.81 -3.69 -8.82
C ASN A 61 -7.14 -3.92 -7.34
N SER A 62 -8.38 -4.24 -7.03
CA SER A 62 -8.76 -4.63 -5.66
C SER A 62 -8.10 -5.98 -5.27
N ASN A 63 -8.29 -6.41 -4.04
CA ASN A 63 -7.84 -7.73 -3.60
C ASN A 63 -8.66 -8.89 -4.21
N LYS A 64 -9.78 -8.58 -4.86
CA LYS A 64 -10.65 -9.51 -5.59
C LYS A 64 -11.02 -8.90 -6.93
N PRO A 65 -10.09 -8.83 -7.88
CA PRO A 65 -10.37 -8.33 -9.22
C PRO A 65 -11.39 -9.23 -9.92
N ALA A 66 -12.15 -8.65 -10.86
CA ALA A 66 -13.20 -9.37 -11.57
C ALA A 66 -12.69 -10.40 -12.57
N ALA A 67 -11.45 -10.22 -13.09
CA ALA A 67 -10.86 -11.08 -14.10
C ALA A 67 -9.57 -11.75 -13.62
N GLU A 68 -9.34 -13.00 -14.02
CA GLU A 68 -8.19 -13.82 -13.58
C GLU A 68 -6.83 -13.29 -14.07
N TYR A 69 -6.80 -12.57 -15.19
CA TYR A 69 -5.58 -11.98 -15.72
C TYR A 69 -5.12 -10.73 -14.94
N LEU A 70 -5.99 -10.17 -14.10
CA LEU A 70 -5.67 -9.01 -13.26
C LEU A 70 -4.92 -9.43 -12.00
N ILE A 71 -3.88 -8.69 -11.68
CA ILE A 71 -3.06 -8.96 -10.49
C ILE A 71 -3.71 -8.32 -9.26
N PRO A 72 -4.14 -9.12 -8.26
CA PRO A 72 -4.79 -8.60 -7.07
C PRO A 72 -3.83 -7.83 -6.18
N THR A 73 -4.35 -6.81 -5.48
CA THR A 73 -3.65 -6.16 -4.37
C THR A 73 -3.57 -7.11 -3.19
N THR A 74 -2.34 -7.38 -2.71
CA THR A 74 -2.09 -8.34 -1.64
C THR A 74 -1.05 -7.81 -0.66
N LEU A 75 -1.39 -7.73 0.62
CA LEU A 75 -0.46 -7.42 1.71
C LEU A 75 0.10 -8.72 2.30
N LYS A 76 1.43 -8.85 2.33
CA LYS A 76 2.16 -9.90 3.05
C LYS A 76 2.99 -9.24 4.13
N LEU A 77 2.91 -9.76 5.36
CA LEU A 77 3.64 -9.25 6.51
C LEU A 77 4.60 -10.30 7.04
N ASP A 78 5.80 -9.84 7.35
CA ASP A 78 6.86 -10.58 8.02
C ASP A 78 6.88 -10.08 9.48
N VAL A 79 6.54 -10.94 10.43
CA VAL A 79 6.33 -10.55 11.82
C VAL A 79 7.35 -11.23 12.73
N PRO A 80 7.73 -10.60 13.87
CA PRO A 80 8.48 -11.27 14.92
C PRO A 80 7.74 -12.51 15.43
N THR A 81 8.49 -13.51 15.91
CA THR A 81 7.95 -14.81 16.39
C THR A 81 6.87 -14.66 17.48
N ASP A 82 6.97 -13.59 18.27
CA ASP A 82 6.06 -13.30 19.39
C ASP A 82 4.77 -12.60 18.98
N ILE A 83 4.64 -12.23 17.70
CA ILE A 83 3.49 -11.53 17.14
C ILE A 83 2.80 -12.44 16.12
N VAL A 84 1.50 -12.60 16.26
CA VAL A 84 0.67 -13.33 15.30
C VAL A 84 -0.13 -12.33 14.50
N VAL A 85 -0.03 -12.39 13.18
CA VAL A 85 -0.92 -11.68 12.26
C VAL A 85 -2.06 -12.63 11.87
N GLY A 86 -3.28 -12.19 12.14
CA GLY A 86 -4.49 -12.90 11.75
C GLY A 86 -5.04 -12.39 10.41
N LYS A 87 -6.36 -12.23 10.36
CA LYS A 87 -7.07 -11.78 9.15
C LYS A 87 -6.63 -10.36 8.77
N ILE A 88 -6.36 -10.18 7.47
CA ILE A 88 -6.24 -8.86 6.83
C ILE A 88 -7.58 -8.57 6.15
N THR A 89 -8.24 -7.49 6.55
CA THR A 89 -9.52 -7.05 5.96
C THR A 89 -9.24 -5.95 4.96
N TYR A 90 -9.71 -6.15 3.75
CA TYR A 90 -9.65 -5.20 2.64
C TYR A 90 -11.01 -4.52 2.50
N PRO A 91 -11.06 -3.25 2.07
CA PRO A 91 -12.33 -2.60 1.75
C PRO A 91 -12.96 -3.25 0.50
N PRO A 92 -14.25 -3.04 0.26
CA PRO A 92 -14.85 -3.38 -1.03
C PRO A 92 -14.19 -2.58 -2.14
N GLY A 93 -13.95 -3.21 -3.30
CA GLY A 93 -13.48 -2.51 -4.49
C GLY A 93 -14.60 -1.72 -5.16
N GLU A 94 -14.25 -0.57 -5.73
CA GLU A 94 -15.15 0.21 -6.58
C GLU A 94 -15.26 -0.45 -7.96
N GLN A 95 -16.48 -0.48 -8.52
CA GLN A 95 -16.71 -1.04 -9.85
C GLN A 95 -16.58 0.08 -10.89
N MET A 96 -15.52 0.05 -11.69
CA MET A 96 -15.21 1.07 -12.68
C MET A 96 -15.04 0.46 -14.08
N SER A 97 -15.47 1.20 -15.12
CA SER A 97 -15.23 0.85 -16.53
C SER A 97 -14.11 1.74 -17.09
N PHE A 98 -13.25 1.16 -17.90
CA PHE A 98 -12.09 1.84 -18.48
C PHE A 98 -12.05 1.68 -20.00
N ALA A 99 -11.43 2.62 -20.69
CA ALA A 99 -11.36 2.61 -22.15
C ALA A 99 -10.64 1.37 -22.71
N PHE A 100 -9.72 0.78 -21.96
CA PHE A 100 -9.02 -0.45 -22.36
C PHE A 100 -9.82 -1.74 -22.10
N ALA A 101 -10.93 -1.66 -21.32
CA ALA A 101 -11.83 -2.78 -21.04
C ALA A 101 -13.29 -2.27 -20.92
N PRO A 102 -13.88 -1.76 -22.03
CA PRO A 102 -15.16 -1.04 -21.96
C PRO A 102 -16.35 -1.94 -21.60
N GLU A 103 -16.26 -3.22 -21.90
CA GLU A 103 -17.32 -4.20 -21.64
C GLU A 103 -17.29 -4.78 -20.22
N GLU A 104 -16.20 -4.54 -19.47
CA GLU A 104 -16.02 -5.11 -18.15
C GLU A 104 -16.02 -4.03 -17.07
N LYS A 105 -16.65 -4.32 -15.95
CA LYS A 105 -16.49 -3.53 -14.72
C LYS A 105 -15.37 -4.14 -13.90
N LEU A 106 -14.29 -3.38 -13.72
CA LEU A 106 -13.15 -3.80 -12.94
C LEU A 106 -13.32 -3.37 -11.49
N SER A 107 -13.00 -4.27 -10.56
CA SER A 107 -12.99 -3.98 -9.13
C SER A 107 -11.64 -3.38 -8.74
N VAL A 108 -11.62 -2.12 -8.35
CA VAL A 108 -10.41 -1.34 -8.12
C VAL A 108 -10.44 -0.55 -6.81
N TYR A 109 -9.28 -0.07 -6.37
CA TYR A 109 -9.14 0.96 -5.35
C TYR A 109 -8.60 2.23 -6.02
N SER A 110 -9.12 3.40 -5.61
CA SER A 110 -8.70 4.72 -6.05
C SER A 110 -8.54 5.65 -4.84
N GLY A 111 -7.75 6.72 -4.99
CA GLY A 111 -7.55 7.70 -3.92
C GLY A 111 -6.95 7.10 -2.66
N GLU A 112 -7.70 7.05 -1.58
CA GLU A 112 -7.27 6.45 -0.30
C GLU A 112 -8.03 5.16 0.00
N PHE A 113 -7.34 4.18 0.59
CA PHE A 113 -7.97 2.96 1.09
C PHE A 113 -7.28 2.44 2.34
N ASP A 114 -8.06 1.81 3.21
CA ASP A 114 -7.61 1.30 4.50
C ASP A 114 -7.59 -0.23 4.50
N LEU A 115 -6.48 -0.81 4.96
CA LEU A 115 -6.39 -2.22 5.31
C LEU A 115 -6.41 -2.38 6.83
N THR A 116 -7.26 -3.26 7.35
CA THR A 116 -7.25 -3.60 8.78
C THR A 116 -6.56 -4.93 9.00
N VAL A 117 -5.46 -4.89 9.75
CA VAL A 117 -4.65 -6.07 10.09
C VAL A 117 -4.95 -6.50 11.52
N GLN A 118 -5.37 -7.74 11.74
CA GLN A 118 -5.53 -8.29 13.09
C GLN A 118 -4.15 -8.68 13.64
N VAL A 119 -3.68 -7.95 14.64
CA VAL A 119 -2.40 -8.20 15.32
C VAL A 119 -2.67 -8.75 16.71
N ARG A 120 -2.08 -9.90 17.04
CA ARG A 120 -2.21 -10.54 18.36
C ARG A 120 -0.84 -10.93 18.89
N PRO A 121 -0.25 -10.14 19.81
CA PRO A 121 0.94 -10.56 20.53
C PRO A 121 0.65 -11.80 21.40
N LEU A 122 1.60 -12.70 21.54
CA LEU A 122 1.48 -13.85 22.46
C LEU A 122 1.32 -13.35 23.91
N SER A 123 0.75 -14.17 24.78
CA SER A 123 0.43 -13.77 26.16
C SER A 123 1.67 -13.56 27.05
N ASN A 124 2.81 -14.15 26.69
CA ASN A 124 4.09 -14.06 27.40
C ASN A 124 5.04 -12.99 26.84
N VAL A 125 4.65 -12.28 25.78
CA VAL A 125 5.47 -11.22 25.17
C VAL A 125 5.76 -10.10 26.15
N LEU A 126 6.99 -9.60 26.16
CA LEU A 126 7.35 -8.45 26.97
C LEU A 126 6.71 -7.19 26.42
N PRO A 127 6.14 -6.31 27.30
CA PRO A 127 5.67 -5.00 26.88
C PRO A 127 6.82 -4.18 26.30
N SER A 128 6.71 -3.84 25.03
CA SER A 128 7.71 -3.08 24.26
C SER A 128 7.11 -2.61 22.94
N LYS A 129 7.89 -1.90 22.14
CA LYS A 129 7.60 -1.63 20.74
C LYS A 129 8.12 -2.75 19.87
N TYR A 130 7.30 -3.19 18.93
CA TYR A 130 7.64 -4.23 17.96
C TYR A 130 7.43 -3.71 16.56
N GLN A 131 8.45 -3.83 15.72
CA GLN A 131 8.39 -3.45 14.33
C GLN A 131 7.84 -4.60 13.50
N ILE A 132 6.86 -4.31 12.66
CA ILE A 132 6.27 -5.23 11.67
C ILE A 132 6.65 -4.73 10.30
N ARG A 133 7.15 -5.63 9.46
CA ARG A 133 7.55 -5.34 8.08
C ARG A 133 6.73 -6.17 7.12
N GLY A 134 6.74 -5.75 5.86
CA GLY A 134 6.07 -6.51 4.81
C GLY A 134 6.10 -5.81 3.48
N ARG A 135 5.20 -6.24 2.59
CA ARG A 135 5.09 -5.71 1.22
C ARG A 135 3.65 -5.74 0.75
N LEU A 136 3.21 -4.63 0.20
CA LEU A 136 1.97 -4.55 -0.56
C LEU A 136 2.32 -4.78 -2.04
N ARG A 137 1.90 -5.92 -2.60
CA ARG A 137 1.95 -6.17 -4.05
C ARG A 137 0.70 -5.60 -4.69
N TYR A 138 0.85 -4.84 -5.77
CA TYR A 138 -0.25 -4.23 -6.50
C TYR A 138 0.09 -4.07 -7.98
N GLN A 139 -0.93 -3.90 -8.81
CA GLN A 139 -0.82 -3.48 -10.19
C GLN A 139 -1.61 -2.20 -10.37
N ALA A 140 -0.91 -1.14 -10.76
CA ALA A 140 -1.53 0.14 -11.05
C ALA A 140 -1.88 0.27 -12.53
N CYS A 141 -3.00 0.95 -12.80
CA CYS A 141 -3.48 1.27 -14.14
C CYS A 141 -3.89 2.74 -14.19
N ASP A 142 -3.86 3.32 -15.39
CA ASP A 142 -4.52 4.57 -15.74
C ASP A 142 -5.71 4.29 -16.68
N ASN A 143 -6.31 5.32 -17.25
CA ASN A 143 -7.44 5.15 -18.18
C ASN A 143 -7.08 4.46 -19.51
N ALA A 144 -5.78 4.33 -19.84
CA ALA A 144 -5.31 3.81 -21.11
C ALA A 144 -4.69 2.42 -21.00
N ALA A 145 -4.02 2.12 -19.88
CA ALA A 145 -3.25 0.88 -19.72
C ALA A 145 -2.93 0.52 -18.28
N CYS A 146 -2.63 -0.75 -18.05
CA CYS A 146 -2.06 -1.25 -16.80
C CYS A 146 -0.54 -1.33 -16.88
N TYR A 147 0.12 -1.00 -15.78
CA TYR A 147 1.57 -1.02 -15.63
C TYR A 147 2.05 -2.36 -15.05
N PRO A 148 3.33 -2.68 -15.17
CA PRO A 148 3.90 -3.84 -14.50
C PRO A 148 3.63 -3.81 -12.98
N PRO A 149 3.39 -4.97 -12.36
CA PRO A 149 3.13 -5.04 -10.92
C PRO A 149 4.32 -4.55 -10.11
N LYS A 150 4.03 -3.88 -8.99
CA LYS A 150 5.01 -3.34 -8.05
C LYS A 150 4.83 -3.92 -6.67
N GLN A 151 5.86 -3.75 -5.84
CA GLN A 151 5.83 -4.06 -4.41
C GLN A 151 6.22 -2.79 -3.64
N LEU A 152 5.32 -2.34 -2.76
CA LEU A 152 5.59 -1.26 -1.82
C LEU A 152 6.07 -1.87 -0.51
N PRO A 153 7.25 -1.52 0.02
CA PRO A 153 7.63 -1.85 1.39
C PRO A 153 6.63 -1.26 2.38
N VAL A 154 6.23 -2.06 3.37
CA VAL A 154 5.32 -1.68 4.44
C VAL A 154 6.03 -1.89 5.75
N GLU A 155 6.15 -0.82 6.55
CA GLU A 155 6.74 -0.88 7.89
C GLU A 155 5.88 -0.09 8.87
N PHE A 156 5.61 -0.66 10.04
CA PHE A 156 4.91 0.01 11.12
C PHE A 156 5.30 -0.59 12.47
N GLU A 157 5.13 0.20 13.52
CA GLU A 157 5.35 -0.24 14.90
C GLU A 157 4.03 -0.48 15.62
N VAL A 158 4.03 -1.42 16.55
CA VAL A 158 2.96 -1.62 17.53
C VAL A 158 3.56 -1.58 18.94
N LYS A 159 2.84 -0.95 19.89
CA LYS A 159 3.21 -0.94 21.30
C LYS A 159 2.45 -2.03 22.03
N VAL A 160 3.15 -3.08 22.44
CA VAL A 160 2.57 -4.16 23.24
C VAL A 160 2.43 -3.75 24.68
N THR A 161 1.25 -3.94 25.28
CA THR A 161 0.94 -3.63 26.68
C THR A 161 0.35 -4.84 27.39
N LYS A 162 0.41 -4.82 28.74
CA LYS A 162 -0.18 -5.90 29.57
C LYS A 162 -1.71 -5.88 29.57
N GLY A 163 -2.31 -4.75 29.16
CA GLY A 163 -3.71 -4.49 29.35
C GLY A 163 -4.07 -4.11 30.80
N PRO A 164 -5.31 -3.69 31.03
CA PRO A 164 -5.78 -3.41 32.39
C PRO A 164 -5.78 -4.70 33.22
N PRO A 165 -5.55 -4.60 34.55
CA PRO A 165 -5.65 -5.73 35.45
C PRO A 165 -7.07 -6.35 35.36
N PRO A 166 -7.19 -7.68 35.52
CA PRO A 166 -8.51 -8.32 35.49
C PRO A 166 -9.39 -7.71 36.58
N VAL A 167 -10.61 -7.32 36.22
CA VAL A 167 -11.61 -6.87 37.20
C VAL A 167 -11.89 -8.05 38.12
N ARG A 168 -11.52 -7.93 39.40
CA ARG A 168 -11.90 -8.93 40.42
C ARG A 168 -13.42 -8.88 40.53
N LYS A 169 -14.09 -9.93 40.07
CA LYS A 169 -15.51 -10.13 40.38
C LYS A 169 -15.61 -10.29 41.91
N ASN A 170 -16.33 -9.39 42.55
CA ASN A 170 -16.60 -9.53 43.99
C ASN A 170 -17.51 -10.78 44.14
N PRO A 171 -17.09 -11.80 44.92
CA PRO A 171 -17.92 -13.02 45.10
C PRO A 171 -19.29 -12.73 45.66
N ALA A 172 -19.46 -11.65 46.41
CA ALA A 172 -20.73 -11.20 46.99
C ALA A 172 -21.72 -10.65 45.93
N GLN A 173 -21.31 -10.43 44.69
CA GLN A 173 -22.16 -9.99 43.58
C GLN A 173 -22.54 -11.14 42.61
N SER A 174 -22.31 -12.38 43.01
CA SER A 174 -22.76 -13.54 42.22
C SER A 174 -24.30 -13.65 42.32
N PRO A 175 -25.01 -13.79 41.18
CA PRO A 175 -26.50 -13.88 41.19
C PRO A 175 -27.08 -15.08 41.94
N HIS A 176 -26.23 -15.99 42.43
CA HIS A 176 -26.63 -17.22 43.14
C HIS A 176 -26.40 -17.16 44.66
N ALA A 177 -26.17 -16.00 45.26
CA ALA A 177 -25.95 -15.86 46.71
C ALA A 177 -27.27 -15.70 47.51
N HIS A 178 -28.42 -16.00 46.95
CA HIS A 178 -29.71 -15.99 47.63
C HIS A 178 -30.39 -17.34 47.44
N THR A 179 -30.12 -18.25 48.32
CA THR A 179 -30.99 -19.35 48.77
C THR A 179 -30.93 -19.45 50.27
#